data_ca0efde60cdbb8ea3823cc9fa9783c69
#
_entry.id   ca0efde60cdbb8ea3823cc9fa9783c69
#
_cell.length_a   1.000
_cell.length_b   1.000
_cell.length_c   1.000
_cell.angle_alpha   90.00
_cell.angle_beta   90.00
_cell.angle_gamma   90.00
#
_symmetry.space_group_name_H-M   'P 1'
#
loop_
_entity.id
_entity.type
_entity.pdbx_description
1 polymer ?
#
loop_
_entity_poly.entity_id
_entity_poly.type
_entity_poly.pdbx_seq_one_letter_code
_entity_poly.pdbx_strand_id
1 'polypeptide(L)'
;KDNINNFDDLVIEDIVFKDPFNNVKGIKNFKKIFYHMFENVNEPKFTILDHAENKSHVFLKWKMSFYAFKSLQIIEGMSDITFNKEGKIVSHLDYWDSLNGLYVKLPFIGILYKISLRMFKVKIN
;
A
#
# COMPACT_ATOMS: atom_id res chain seq x y z
N LYS A 1 -12.40 10.17 5.37
CA LYS A 1 -11.74 10.62 6.63
C LYS A 1 -12.42 10.05 7.87
N ASP A 2 -13.74 9.95 7.88
CA ASP A 2 -14.50 9.57 9.09
C ASP A 2 -14.28 8.12 9.56
N ASN A 3 -13.84 7.22 8.67
CA ASN A 3 -13.63 5.81 9.00
C ASN A 3 -12.29 5.50 9.70
N ILE A 4 -11.33 6.44 9.74
CA ILE A 4 -10.03 6.20 10.40
C ILE A 4 -10.17 6.12 11.92
N ASN A 5 -11.17 6.77 12.50
CA ASN A 5 -11.45 6.70 13.93
C ASN A 5 -11.94 5.32 14.37
N ASN A 6 -12.47 4.51 13.45
CA ASN A 6 -12.95 3.16 13.75
C ASN A 6 -11.81 2.11 13.79
N PHE A 7 -10.58 2.48 13.48
CA PHE A 7 -9.44 1.54 13.55
C PHE A 7 -9.15 1.05 14.96
N ASP A 8 -9.52 1.81 16.00
CA ASP A 8 -9.30 1.42 17.39
C ASP A 8 -10.02 0.10 17.75
N ASP A 9 -11.15 -0.17 17.10
CA ASP A 9 -11.91 -1.40 17.31
C ASP A 9 -11.40 -2.58 16.47
N LEU A 10 -10.71 -2.29 15.36
CA LEU A 10 -10.31 -3.28 14.37
C LEU A 10 -8.88 -3.79 14.56
N VAL A 11 -8.01 -2.99 15.15
CA VAL A 11 -6.57 -3.31 15.27
C VAL A 11 -6.15 -3.37 16.73
N ILE A 12 -5.03 -4.06 17.01
CA ILE A 12 -4.40 -4.00 18.34
C ILE A 12 -3.62 -2.70 18.52
N GLU A 13 -3.34 -2.30 19.79
CA GLU A 13 -2.57 -1.09 20.06
C GLU A 13 -1.17 -1.13 19.43
N ASP A 14 -0.53 -2.29 19.45
CA ASP A 14 0.83 -2.56 18.97
C ASP A 14 0.88 -3.03 17.50
N ILE A 15 -0.14 -2.73 16.68
CA ILE A 15 -0.19 -3.12 15.28
C ILE A 15 1.11 -2.80 14.54
N VAL A 16 1.56 -3.74 13.70
CA VAL A 16 2.68 -3.54 12.77
C VAL A 16 2.13 -3.22 11.40
N PHE A 17 2.57 -2.11 10.82
CA PHE A 17 2.26 -1.75 9.44
C PHE A 17 3.55 -1.58 8.64
N LYS A 18 3.56 -2.16 7.44
CA LYS A 18 4.66 -2.00 6.51
C LYS A 18 4.14 -1.84 5.08
N ASP A 19 4.69 -0.86 4.38
CA ASP A 19 4.55 -0.66 2.94
C ASP A 19 5.92 -0.38 2.31
N PRO A 20 6.06 -0.13 1.00
CA PRO A 20 7.34 0.20 0.37
C PRO A 20 8.07 1.41 0.96
N PHE A 21 7.40 2.30 1.68
CA PHE A 21 7.98 3.54 2.22
C PHE A 21 8.06 3.55 3.74
N ASN A 22 7.20 2.79 4.42
CA ASN A 22 6.99 2.86 5.86
C ASN A 22 7.17 1.50 6.51
N ASN A 23 7.68 1.51 7.72
CA ASN A 23 7.72 0.34 8.61
C ASN A 23 7.53 0.87 10.04
N VAL A 24 6.33 0.74 10.57
CA VAL A 24 5.94 1.36 11.83
C VAL A 24 5.23 0.38 12.75
N LYS A 25 5.29 0.66 14.04
CA LYS A 25 4.57 -0.04 15.09
C LYS A 25 3.69 0.94 15.86
N GLY A 26 2.52 0.46 16.26
CA GLY A 26 1.55 1.16 17.08
C GLY A 26 0.48 1.91 16.30
N ILE A 27 -0.73 1.88 16.85
CA ILE A 27 -1.94 2.43 16.22
C ILE A 27 -1.83 3.93 15.88
N LYS A 28 -1.13 4.71 16.72
CA LYS A 28 -0.93 6.14 16.47
C LYS A 28 -0.12 6.39 15.20
N ASN A 29 0.94 5.62 14.98
CA ASN A 29 1.78 5.70 13.79
C ASN A 29 1.05 5.16 12.56
N PHE A 30 0.33 4.06 12.73
CA PHE A 30 -0.55 3.50 11.70
C PHE A 30 -1.55 4.53 11.18
N LYS A 31 -2.30 5.18 12.08
CA LYS A 31 -3.26 6.25 11.71
C LYS A 31 -2.58 7.42 10.99
N LYS A 32 -1.37 7.84 11.42
CA LYS A 32 -0.64 8.93 10.76
C LYS A 32 -0.37 8.67 9.28
N ILE A 33 -0.06 7.41 8.91
CA ILE A 33 0.20 7.05 7.51
C ILE A 33 -1.05 7.25 6.67
N PHE A 34 -2.22 6.80 7.15
CA PHE A 34 -3.48 7.00 6.42
C PHE A 34 -3.89 8.47 6.35
N TYR A 35 -3.74 9.23 7.43
CA TYR A 35 -3.99 10.69 7.39
C TYR A 35 -3.10 11.37 6.36
N HIS A 36 -1.80 11.09 6.38
CA HIS A 36 -0.85 11.63 5.41
C HIS A 36 -1.21 11.26 3.97
N MET A 37 -1.59 10.01 3.74
CA MET A 37 -2.05 9.57 2.42
C MET A 37 -3.28 10.39 1.95
N PHE A 38 -4.33 10.48 2.78
CA PHE A 38 -5.55 11.21 2.43
C PHE A 38 -5.36 12.73 2.29
N GLU A 39 -4.33 13.29 2.89
CA GLU A 39 -3.96 14.70 2.71
C GLU A 39 -3.21 14.97 1.41
N ASN A 40 -2.46 13.99 0.91
CA ASN A 40 -1.54 14.18 -0.22
C ASN A 40 -2.01 13.56 -1.53
N VAL A 41 -3.06 12.76 -1.53
CA VAL A 41 -3.65 12.22 -2.76
C VAL A 41 -5.09 12.72 -2.94
N ASN A 42 -5.44 13.06 -4.18
CA ASN A 42 -6.77 13.53 -4.53
C ASN A 42 -7.64 12.33 -4.94
N GLU A 43 -8.85 12.27 -4.37
CA GLU A 43 -9.88 11.27 -4.72
C GLU A 43 -9.38 9.81 -4.68
N PRO A 44 -8.74 9.36 -3.57
CA PRO A 44 -8.28 7.98 -3.48
C PRO A 44 -9.46 7.02 -3.44
N LYS A 45 -9.43 6.03 -4.33
CA LYS A 45 -10.44 4.97 -4.41
C LYS A 45 -9.76 3.61 -4.37
N PHE A 46 -10.07 2.82 -3.36
CA PHE A 46 -9.67 1.43 -3.24
C PHE A 46 -10.74 0.48 -3.76
N THR A 47 -10.31 -0.53 -4.48
CA THR A 47 -11.16 -1.61 -4.96
C THR A 47 -10.47 -2.93 -4.65
N ILE A 48 -11.14 -3.80 -3.91
CA ILE A 48 -10.68 -5.18 -3.69
C ILE A 48 -10.99 -5.98 -4.95
N LEU A 49 -9.96 -6.59 -5.53
CA LEU A 49 -10.06 -7.37 -6.76
C LEU A 49 -10.25 -8.85 -6.46
N ASP A 50 -9.59 -9.35 -5.40
CA ASP A 50 -9.63 -10.76 -5.00
C ASP A 50 -9.15 -10.89 -3.55
N HIS A 51 -9.44 -12.03 -2.91
CA HIS A 51 -8.92 -12.35 -1.58
C HIS A 51 -8.72 -13.85 -1.41
N ALA A 52 -7.82 -14.20 -0.49
CA ALA A 52 -7.61 -15.56 -0.03
C ALA A 52 -7.40 -15.56 1.48
N GLU A 53 -7.80 -16.63 2.15
CA GLU A 53 -7.67 -16.78 3.58
C GLU A 53 -6.88 -18.03 3.94
N ASN A 54 -6.05 -17.94 4.97
CA ASN A 54 -5.32 -19.07 5.54
C ASN A 54 -5.19 -18.89 7.05
N LYS A 55 -5.97 -19.66 7.81
CA LYS A 55 -6.01 -19.63 9.29
C LYS A 55 -6.20 -18.19 9.83
N SER A 56 -5.10 -17.54 10.24
CA SER A 56 -5.08 -16.19 10.79
C SER A 56 -4.67 -15.11 9.79
N HIS A 57 -4.45 -15.46 8.53
CA HIS A 57 -4.05 -14.55 7.46
C HIS A 57 -5.18 -14.33 6.46
N VAL A 58 -5.32 -13.08 6.02
CA VAL A 58 -6.14 -12.69 4.87
C VAL A 58 -5.24 -11.98 3.87
N PHE A 59 -5.19 -12.47 2.64
CA PHE A 59 -4.47 -11.86 1.54
C PHE A 59 -5.47 -11.14 0.65
N LEU A 60 -5.27 -9.83 0.46
CA LEU A 60 -6.11 -9.00 -0.38
C LEU A 60 -5.34 -8.59 -1.63
N LYS A 61 -5.89 -8.86 -2.80
CA LYS A 61 -5.46 -8.21 -4.04
C LYS A 61 -6.31 -6.97 -4.25
N TRP A 62 -5.68 -5.81 -4.45
CA TRP A 62 -6.39 -4.55 -4.55
C TRP A 62 -5.86 -3.66 -5.66
N LYS A 63 -6.70 -2.70 -6.03
CA LYS A 63 -6.36 -1.59 -6.91
C LYS A 63 -6.69 -0.29 -6.20
N MET A 64 -5.78 0.66 -6.25
CA MET A 64 -5.98 2.04 -5.81
C MET A 64 -5.89 2.97 -7.01
N SER A 65 -6.88 3.82 -7.19
CA SER A 65 -6.84 4.93 -8.15
C SER A 65 -6.88 6.26 -7.42
N PHE A 66 -6.14 7.25 -7.91
CA PHE A 66 -6.07 8.60 -7.35
C PHE A 66 -5.54 9.59 -8.40
N TYR A 67 -5.80 10.87 -8.23
CA TYR A 67 -5.25 11.91 -9.08
C TYR A 67 -3.94 12.47 -8.50
N ALA A 68 -2.88 12.39 -9.29
CA ALA A 68 -1.58 13.01 -9.03
C ALA A 68 -0.86 13.27 -10.34
N PHE A 69 0.14 14.16 -10.35
CA PHE A 69 0.92 14.49 -11.54
C PHE A 69 0.07 14.90 -12.75
N LYS A 70 -1.07 15.58 -12.50
CA LYS A 70 -2.06 16.03 -13.50
C LYS A 70 -2.75 14.89 -14.27
N SER A 71 -2.75 13.68 -13.76
CA SER A 71 -3.41 12.53 -14.38
C SER A 71 -3.93 11.52 -13.36
N LEU A 72 -4.84 10.66 -13.81
CA LEU A 72 -5.29 9.51 -13.02
C LEU A 72 -4.15 8.51 -12.89
N GLN A 73 -3.84 8.16 -11.66
CA GLN A 73 -2.87 7.13 -11.32
C GLN A 73 -3.60 5.86 -10.92
N ILE A 74 -3.05 4.72 -11.28
CA ILE A 74 -3.56 3.40 -10.85
C ILE A 74 -2.38 2.60 -10.32
N ILE A 75 -2.53 2.07 -9.12
CA ILE A 75 -1.58 1.17 -8.46
C ILE A 75 -2.33 -0.11 -8.13
N GLU A 76 -1.72 -1.25 -8.39
CA GLU A 76 -2.20 -2.55 -7.93
C GLU A 76 -1.22 -3.12 -6.92
N GLY A 77 -1.74 -3.81 -5.93
CA GLY A 77 -0.95 -4.38 -4.86
C GLY A 77 -1.65 -5.53 -4.16
N MET A 78 -0.95 -6.06 -3.19
CA MET A 78 -1.46 -7.09 -2.29
C MET A 78 -1.16 -6.69 -0.85
N SER A 79 -2.08 -7.01 0.05
CA SER A 79 -1.88 -6.92 1.48
C SER A 79 -1.89 -8.30 2.12
N ASP A 80 -0.94 -8.54 3.03
CA ASP A 80 -0.98 -9.65 3.98
C ASP A 80 -1.42 -9.09 5.34
N ILE A 81 -2.60 -9.49 5.78
CA ILE A 81 -3.22 -9.03 7.02
C ILE A 81 -3.31 -10.20 7.97
N THR A 82 -2.71 -10.07 9.15
CA THR A 82 -2.74 -11.11 10.19
C THR A 82 -3.68 -10.70 11.32
N PHE A 83 -4.48 -11.65 11.79
CA PHE A 83 -5.44 -11.49 12.88
C PHE A 83 -5.03 -12.31 14.10
N ASN A 84 -5.34 -11.81 15.29
CA ASN A 84 -5.26 -12.58 16.53
C ASN A 84 -6.53 -13.44 16.73
N LYS A 85 -6.55 -14.19 17.83
CA LYS A 85 -7.71 -15.06 18.19
C LYS A 85 -8.99 -14.28 18.47
N GLU A 86 -8.89 -12.98 18.75
CA GLU A 86 -10.02 -12.09 19.04
C GLU A 86 -10.56 -11.41 17.77
N GLY A 87 -9.97 -11.71 16.60
CA GLY A 87 -10.35 -11.13 15.32
C GLY A 87 -9.81 -9.71 15.08
N LYS A 88 -8.84 -9.24 15.88
CA LYS A 88 -8.17 -7.94 15.68
C LYS A 88 -6.94 -8.10 14.82
N ILE A 89 -6.69 -7.11 13.96
CA ILE A 89 -5.52 -7.05 13.09
C ILE A 89 -4.26 -6.78 13.93
N VAL A 90 -3.28 -7.65 13.84
CA VAL A 90 -1.98 -7.55 14.49
C VAL A 90 -0.88 -7.06 13.55
N SER A 91 -1.00 -7.35 12.26
CA SER A 91 -0.10 -6.82 11.23
C SER A 91 -0.83 -6.57 9.92
N HIS A 92 -0.37 -5.56 9.19
CA HIS A 92 -0.84 -5.21 7.85
C HIS A 92 0.39 -4.87 6.99
N LEU A 93 0.71 -5.74 6.06
CA LEU A 93 1.88 -5.62 5.19
C LEU A 93 1.43 -5.42 3.76
N ASP A 94 1.76 -4.28 3.17
CA ASP A 94 1.41 -3.93 1.80
C ASP A 94 2.59 -4.14 0.85
N TYR A 95 2.33 -4.83 -0.25
CA TYR A 95 3.27 -5.11 -1.31
C TYR A 95 2.75 -4.56 -2.64
N TRP A 96 3.45 -3.58 -3.19
CA TRP A 96 3.13 -3.02 -4.50
C TRP A 96 4.38 -2.45 -5.18
N ASP A 97 4.34 -2.34 -6.48
CA ASP A 97 5.46 -1.84 -7.29
C ASP A 97 5.54 -0.30 -7.21
N SER A 98 6.25 0.20 -6.19
CA SER A 98 6.45 1.63 -6.00
C SER A 98 7.30 2.27 -7.11
N LEU A 99 8.17 1.49 -7.75
CA LEU A 99 9.03 1.98 -8.82
C LEU A 99 8.20 2.36 -10.04
N ASN A 100 7.41 1.43 -10.59
CA ASN A 100 6.54 1.71 -11.73
C ASN A 100 5.32 2.55 -11.34
N GLY A 101 4.80 2.38 -10.12
CA GLY A 101 3.66 3.14 -9.62
C GLY A 101 3.93 4.63 -9.43
N LEU A 102 5.11 5.00 -8.92
CA LEU A 102 5.44 6.38 -8.57
C LEU A 102 6.79 6.87 -9.12
N TYR A 103 7.90 6.17 -8.84
CA TYR A 103 9.24 6.70 -9.10
C TYR A 103 9.55 6.93 -10.58
N VAL A 104 9.03 6.11 -11.48
CA VAL A 104 9.21 6.28 -12.94
C VAL A 104 8.62 7.60 -13.43
N LYS A 105 7.64 8.16 -12.71
CA LYS A 105 6.95 9.41 -13.07
C LYS A 105 7.67 10.65 -12.57
N LEU A 106 8.67 10.49 -11.70
CA LEU A 106 9.50 11.59 -11.23
C LEU A 106 10.58 11.91 -12.24
N PRO A 107 10.85 13.22 -12.55
CA PRO A 107 11.96 13.62 -13.39
C PRO A 107 13.28 13.16 -12.76
N PHE A 108 14.30 12.87 -13.59
CA PHE A 108 15.63 12.36 -13.21
C PHE A 108 15.65 10.93 -12.65
N ILE A 109 14.88 10.62 -11.58
CA ILE A 109 14.81 9.27 -10.99
C ILE A 109 14.23 8.29 -12.01
N GLY A 110 13.19 8.68 -12.74
CA GLY A 110 12.61 7.86 -13.81
C GLY A 110 13.60 7.54 -14.92
N ILE A 111 14.50 8.47 -15.28
CA ILE A 111 15.54 8.25 -16.30
C ILE A 111 16.57 7.23 -15.79
N LEU A 112 17.11 7.41 -14.59
CA LEU A 112 18.09 6.50 -13.98
C LEU A 112 17.51 5.09 -13.84
N TYR A 113 16.25 4.97 -13.41
CA TYR A 113 15.56 3.70 -13.30
C TYR A 113 15.42 3.00 -14.67
N LYS A 114 15.00 3.72 -15.73
CA LYS A 114 14.89 3.16 -17.08
C LYS A 114 16.23 2.66 -17.62
N ILE A 115 17.33 3.31 -17.26
CA ILE A 115 18.68 2.87 -17.62
C ILE A 115 19.01 1.56 -16.88
N SER A 116 18.78 1.49 -15.57
CA SER A 116 19.06 0.30 -14.76
C SER A 116 18.23 -0.90 -15.21
N LEU A 117 16.97 -0.70 -15.59
CA LEU A 117 16.12 -1.78 -16.11
C LEU A 117 16.68 -2.48 -17.34
N ARG A 118 17.48 -1.77 -18.18
CA ARG A 118 18.07 -2.39 -19.36
C ARG A 118 19.05 -3.52 -19.02
N MET A 119 19.62 -3.50 -17.81
CA MET A 119 20.52 -4.56 -17.33
C MET A 119 19.79 -5.87 -17.00
N PHE A 120 18.51 -5.78 -16.66
CA PHE A 120 17.70 -6.94 -16.20
C PHE A 120 16.63 -7.37 -17.21
N LYS A 121 16.32 -6.52 -18.18
CA LYS A 121 15.35 -6.85 -19.22
C LYS A 121 15.89 -7.90 -20.17
N VAL A 122 15.21 -9.03 -20.24
CA VAL A 122 15.44 -10.03 -21.29
C VAL A 122 14.82 -9.55 -22.58
N LYS A 123 15.60 -9.53 -23.67
CA LYS A 123 15.05 -9.33 -25.01
C LYS A 123 14.34 -10.61 -25.43
N ILE A 124 13.03 -10.53 -25.55
CA ILE A 124 12.22 -11.61 -26.14
C ILE A 124 12.06 -11.26 -27.61
N ASN A 125 12.61 -12.11 -28.49
CA ASN A 125 12.43 -11.98 -29.94
C ASN A 125 11.11 -12.60 -30.34
#